data_72d28fc3eb0ef4d14028ef200cf23790
#
_entry.id   72d28fc3eb0ef4d14028ef200cf23790
#
_cell.length_a   1.000
_cell.length_b   1.000
_cell.length_c   1.000
_cell.angle_alpha   90.00
_cell.angle_beta   90.00
_cell.angle_gamma   90.00
#
_symmetry.space_group_name_H-M   'P 1'
#
loop_
_entity.id
_entity.type
_entity.pdbx_description
1 polymer ?
#
loop_
_entity_poly.entity_id
_entity_poly.type
_entity_poly.pdbx_seq_one_letter_code
_entity_poly.pdbx_strand_id
1 'polypeptide(L)'
;LESIGQKVPCISLCPAHVNIPGYIALVGEEDYAGAINLIRKDNPFPTACAMVCEHPCEERCRRKMLESPINIRALKKYAVDMMPVDKVATPKPNPSTGKSIGVIGGGPAGLTAAYFLALMGHKIEVYETHDKLGGMLRYGIPNYRFPKDRLDEDIRAILNSGDIHVTYNTTIGKDIPVKDIYEKHDAIFVGIGAQTGKTLRIEGADAGNVVSAVDILDQIGNGNLPDYTGKNVVVIGGGNVAMDCARSAVRCNAEEVSIIYRRRQKDMTALESEIESAVMEGIALVTLQAPVEITKDENGNCKSLITQPQMISAYRGSRPAPKDAAKEKQEFKADVIMIAVGQDIVSAPFEEFGIPAKWNILQAGLDTEVKEIPGVFTGGDCATGPSTVIRAIAAGKVAAHNIDEYLGYHHTLTCEAVVPEPKENMRDLMGRTEIGERPANIRKKDFEHVEELLTHEEAMQEACRCLRCDHFGCGAMVGGRDL
;
A
#
# COMPACT_ATOMS: atom_id res chain seq x y z
N LEU A 1 9.93 -1.43 -23.83
CA LEU A 1 8.67 -1.95 -23.26
C LEU A 1 7.61 -2.02 -24.35
N GLU A 2 7.85 -2.82 -25.36
CA GLU A 2 6.78 -3.23 -26.26
C GLU A 2 5.84 -4.15 -25.51
N SER A 3 4.75 -3.60 -25.10
CA SER A 3 3.95 -4.11 -24.04
C SER A 3 2.92 -5.11 -24.54
N ILE A 4 3.22 -6.38 -24.43
CA ILE A 4 2.18 -7.41 -24.30
C ILE A 4 1.15 -6.95 -23.26
N GLY A 5 1.58 -6.24 -22.19
CA GLY A 5 0.73 -5.64 -21.18
C GLY A 5 -0.33 -4.67 -21.68
N GLN A 6 -0.15 -3.96 -22.79
CA GLN A 6 -1.19 -3.09 -23.34
C GLN A 6 -2.40 -3.85 -23.88
N LYS A 7 -2.25 -5.13 -24.17
CA LYS A 7 -3.32 -5.96 -24.70
C LYS A 7 -4.13 -6.68 -23.63
N VAL A 8 -3.59 -6.84 -22.42
CA VAL A 8 -4.26 -7.54 -21.29
C VAL A 8 -4.66 -6.53 -20.22
N PRO A 9 -5.94 -6.19 -20.10
CA PRO A 9 -6.38 -5.05 -19.27
C PRO A 9 -5.98 -5.14 -17.79
N CYS A 10 -6.04 -6.30 -17.17
CA CYS A 10 -5.65 -6.47 -15.77
C CYS A 10 -4.14 -6.27 -15.54
N ILE A 11 -3.30 -6.71 -16.49
CA ILE A 11 -1.85 -6.47 -16.45
C ILE A 11 -1.56 -4.97 -16.64
N SER A 12 -2.20 -4.36 -17.65
CA SER A 12 -1.99 -2.93 -17.96
C SER A 12 -2.40 -2.00 -16.83
N LEU A 13 -3.43 -2.35 -16.07
CA LEU A 13 -3.90 -1.52 -14.97
C LEU A 13 -3.13 -1.78 -13.66
N CYS A 14 -2.42 -2.89 -13.57
CA CYS A 14 -1.51 -3.15 -12.46
C CYS A 14 -0.27 -2.26 -12.59
N PRO A 15 0.04 -1.37 -11.61
CA PRO A 15 1.22 -0.52 -11.71
C PRO A 15 2.54 -1.28 -11.86
N ALA A 16 2.66 -2.45 -11.26
CA ALA A 16 3.84 -3.32 -11.39
C ALA A 16 3.80 -4.25 -12.61
N HIS A 17 2.72 -4.25 -13.39
CA HIS A 17 2.50 -5.10 -14.57
C HIS A 17 2.63 -6.60 -14.31
N VAL A 18 2.15 -7.07 -13.15
CA VAL A 18 2.18 -8.50 -12.79
C VAL A 18 1.41 -9.33 -13.82
N ASN A 19 1.95 -10.48 -14.20
CA ASN A 19 1.27 -11.42 -15.10
C ASN A 19 0.10 -12.11 -14.38
N ILE A 20 -1.04 -11.43 -14.36
CA ILE A 20 -2.24 -11.84 -13.62
C ILE A 20 -2.89 -13.10 -14.21
N PRO A 21 -3.17 -13.20 -15.53
CA PRO A 21 -3.74 -14.43 -16.08
C PRO A 21 -2.85 -15.64 -15.86
N GLY A 22 -1.52 -15.44 -15.92
CA GLY A 22 -0.55 -16.50 -15.72
C GLY A 22 -0.60 -17.08 -14.32
N TYR A 23 -0.53 -16.23 -13.26
CA TYR A 23 -0.57 -16.79 -11.90
C TYR A 23 -1.96 -17.35 -11.53
N ILE A 24 -3.05 -16.80 -12.08
CA ILE A 24 -4.39 -17.39 -11.90
C ILE A 24 -4.46 -18.79 -12.52
N ALA A 25 -3.86 -18.98 -13.69
CA ALA A 25 -3.80 -20.29 -14.31
C ALA A 25 -3.01 -21.30 -13.48
N LEU A 26 -1.86 -20.87 -12.91
CA LEU A 26 -1.07 -21.71 -12.01
C LEU A 26 -1.82 -22.04 -10.71
N VAL A 27 -2.58 -21.11 -10.15
CA VAL A 27 -3.48 -21.39 -9.02
C VAL A 27 -4.52 -22.45 -9.40
N GLY A 28 -5.13 -22.35 -10.58
CA GLY A 28 -6.09 -23.34 -11.07
C GLY A 28 -5.51 -24.74 -11.35
N GLU A 29 -4.20 -24.86 -11.50
CA GLU A 29 -3.48 -26.14 -11.60
C GLU A 29 -2.79 -26.51 -10.25
N GLU A 30 -3.12 -25.80 -9.17
CA GLU A 30 -2.57 -26.01 -7.82
C GLU A 30 -1.04 -25.83 -7.71
N ASP A 31 -0.40 -25.22 -8.71
CA ASP A 31 1.02 -24.83 -8.65
C ASP A 31 1.17 -23.46 -7.96
N TYR A 32 1.01 -23.45 -6.65
CA TYR A 32 1.12 -22.24 -5.84
C TYR A 32 2.54 -21.68 -5.81
N ALA A 33 3.55 -22.55 -5.84
CA ALA A 33 4.95 -22.14 -5.90
C ALA A 33 5.27 -21.43 -7.22
N GLY A 34 4.82 -22.00 -8.34
CA GLY A 34 4.91 -21.37 -9.66
C GLY A 34 4.16 -20.04 -9.72
N ALA A 35 2.96 -19.96 -9.15
CA ALA A 35 2.18 -18.73 -9.06
C ALA A 35 2.94 -17.63 -8.30
N ILE A 36 3.51 -17.95 -7.14
CA ILE A 36 4.32 -17.02 -6.34
C ILE A 36 5.57 -16.57 -7.09
N ASN A 37 6.28 -17.47 -7.73
CA ASN A 37 7.47 -17.12 -8.52
C ASN A 37 7.12 -16.21 -9.70
N LEU A 38 6.00 -16.47 -10.37
CA LEU A 38 5.53 -15.61 -11.46
C LEU A 38 5.13 -14.21 -10.96
N ILE A 39 4.53 -14.12 -9.77
CA ILE A 39 4.24 -12.82 -9.14
C ILE A 39 5.54 -12.09 -8.79
N ARG A 40 6.52 -12.78 -8.18
CA ARG A 40 7.81 -12.21 -7.76
C ARG A 40 8.65 -11.65 -8.91
N LYS A 41 8.46 -12.12 -10.12
CA LYS A 41 9.10 -11.54 -11.30
C LYS A 41 8.84 -10.04 -11.44
N ASP A 42 7.70 -9.58 -10.96
CA ASP A 42 7.26 -8.19 -11.09
C ASP A 42 6.97 -7.51 -9.74
N ASN A 43 6.78 -8.29 -8.68
CA ASN A 43 6.34 -7.83 -7.38
C ASN A 43 6.89 -8.73 -6.26
N PRO A 44 7.91 -8.30 -5.50
CA PRO A 44 8.52 -9.10 -4.44
C PRO A 44 7.70 -9.17 -3.15
N PHE A 45 6.51 -8.54 -3.11
CA PHE A 45 5.58 -8.54 -1.99
C PHE A 45 4.26 -9.23 -2.34
N PRO A 46 4.26 -10.52 -2.72
CA PRO A 46 3.02 -11.22 -3.05
C PRO A 46 2.05 -11.27 -1.86
N THR A 47 2.53 -11.50 -0.63
CA THR A 47 1.70 -11.56 0.59
C THR A 47 1.09 -10.20 0.93
N ALA A 48 1.90 -9.13 0.96
CA ALA A 48 1.38 -7.79 1.20
C ALA A 48 0.31 -7.39 0.18
N CYS A 49 0.55 -7.65 -1.11
CA CYS A 49 -0.43 -7.36 -2.15
C CYS A 49 -1.65 -8.30 -2.15
N ALA A 50 -1.56 -9.46 -1.52
CA ALA A 50 -2.70 -10.35 -1.29
C ALA A 50 -3.63 -9.79 -0.19
N MET A 51 -3.05 -9.17 0.85
CA MET A 51 -3.79 -8.67 2.01
C MET A 51 -4.32 -7.24 1.82
N VAL A 52 -3.50 -6.31 1.30
CA VAL A 52 -3.81 -4.86 1.38
C VAL A 52 -3.81 -4.12 0.03
N CYS A 53 -3.68 -4.81 -1.10
CA CYS A 53 -3.74 -4.16 -2.40
C CYS A 53 -5.17 -3.67 -2.71
N GLU A 54 -5.30 -2.43 -3.19
CA GLU A 54 -6.58 -1.87 -3.67
C GLU A 54 -7.07 -2.49 -5.00
N HIS A 55 -6.37 -3.50 -5.51
CA HIS A 55 -6.69 -4.34 -6.68
C HIS A 55 -7.28 -3.61 -7.90
N PRO A 56 -6.65 -2.51 -8.41
CA PRO A 56 -7.17 -1.78 -9.56
C PRO A 56 -7.30 -2.65 -10.82
N CYS A 57 -6.59 -3.76 -10.88
CA CYS A 57 -6.66 -4.72 -11.98
C CYS A 57 -8.06 -5.31 -12.20
N GLU A 58 -8.90 -5.38 -11.16
CA GLU A 58 -10.26 -5.89 -11.23
C GLU A 58 -11.21 -4.93 -11.94
N GLU A 59 -10.94 -3.62 -11.91
CA GLU A 59 -11.79 -2.60 -12.53
C GLU A 59 -11.95 -2.78 -14.05
N ARG A 60 -10.91 -3.26 -14.73
CA ARG A 60 -10.91 -3.51 -16.17
C ARG A 60 -10.91 -4.99 -16.53
N CYS A 61 -11.22 -5.87 -15.59
CA CYS A 61 -11.36 -7.28 -15.90
C CYS A 61 -12.47 -7.52 -16.92
N ARG A 62 -12.15 -8.19 -18.03
CA ARG A 62 -13.10 -8.47 -19.12
C ARG A 62 -14.25 -9.39 -18.70
N ARG A 63 -14.07 -10.19 -17.66
CA ARG A 63 -15.17 -10.99 -17.09
C ARG A 63 -16.36 -10.13 -16.69
N LYS A 64 -16.12 -8.87 -16.30
CA LYS A 64 -17.14 -7.86 -16.00
C LYS A 64 -18.16 -7.62 -17.13
N MET A 65 -17.81 -7.97 -18.37
CA MET A 65 -18.72 -7.89 -19.50
C MET A 65 -19.73 -9.05 -19.56
N LEU A 66 -19.50 -10.12 -18.83
CA LEU A 66 -20.37 -11.29 -18.74
C LEU A 66 -21.16 -11.28 -17.42
N GLU A 67 -20.44 -11.03 -16.32
CA GLU A 67 -20.96 -11.03 -14.95
C GLU A 67 -20.13 -10.09 -14.06
N SER A 68 -19.65 -10.54 -12.91
CA SER A 68 -18.72 -9.79 -12.06
C SER A 68 -17.25 -10.03 -12.45
N PRO A 69 -16.33 -9.09 -12.20
CA PRO A 69 -14.90 -9.28 -12.44
C PRO A 69 -14.36 -10.46 -11.64
N ILE A 70 -13.21 -11.00 -12.05
CA ILE A 70 -12.48 -12.00 -11.24
C ILE A 70 -12.06 -11.37 -9.92
N ASN A 71 -12.18 -12.12 -8.82
CA ASN A 71 -11.59 -11.74 -7.53
C ASN A 71 -10.08 -12.04 -7.54
N ILE A 72 -9.34 -11.16 -8.23
CA ILE A 72 -7.91 -11.33 -8.50
C ILE A 72 -7.10 -11.31 -7.20
N ARG A 73 -7.48 -10.42 -6.25
CA ARG A 73 -6.82 -10.33 -4.96
C ARG A 73 -7.05 -11.60 -4.14
N ALA A 74 -8.26 -12.14 -4.13
CA ALA A 74 -8.59 -13.37 -3.41
C ALA A 74 -7.78 -14.58 -3.89
N LEU A 75 -7.62 -14.74 -5.20
CA LEU A 75 -6.80 -15.82 -5.76
C LEU A 75 -5.32 -15.68 -5.42
N LYS A 76 -4.81 -14.44 -5.36
CA LYS A 76 -3.45 -14.19 -4.86
C LYS A 76 -3.33 -14.55 -3.40
N LYS A 77 -4.34 -14.15 -2.57
CA LYS A 77 -4.38 -14.48 -1.15
C LYS A 77 -4.40 -16.00 -0.94
N TYR A 78 -5.24 -16.69 -1.68
CA TYR A 78 -5.29 -18.15 -1.64
C TYR A 78 -3.94 -18.80 -1.93
N ALA A 79 -3.22 -18.35 -2.97
CA ALA A 79 -1.90 -18.87 -3.31
C ALA A 79 -0.88 -18.72 -2.17
N VAL A 80 -0.80 -17.52 -1.54
CA VAL A 80 0.15 -17.27 -0.43
C VAL A 80 -0.30 -17.90 0.90
N ASP A 81 -1.58 -18.20 1.05
CA ASP A 81 -2.10 -18.92 2.22
C ASP A 81 -1.80 -20.43 2.11
N MET A 82 -1.89 -20.99 0.89
CA MET A 82 -1.54 -22.39 0.62
C MET A 82 -0.02 -22.64 0.63
N MET A 83 0.78 -21.67 0.25
CA MET A 83 2.24 -21.76 0.20
C MET A 83 2.88 -20.49 0.75
N PRO A 84 3.43 -20.50 1.99
CA PRO A 84 4.16 -19.35 2.52
C PRO A 84 5.30 -18.92 1.61
N VAL A 85 5.40 -17.61 1.35
CA VAL A 85 6.29 -17.04 0.33
C VAL A 85 7.77 -17.32 0.62
N ASP A 86 8.17 -17.34 1.88
CA ASP A 86 9.54 -17.66 2.31
C ASP A 86 9.92 -19.15 2.17
N LYS A 87 8.95 -20.02 1.88
CA LYS A 87 9.18 -21.45 1.60
C LYS A 87 9.37 -21.72 0.10
N VAL A 88 9.04 -20.75 -0.75
CA VAL A 88 9.27 -20.84 -2.19
C VAL A 88 10.70 -20.41 -2.50
N ALA A 89 11.42 -21.23 -3.24
CA ALA A 89 12.80 -20.94 -3.63
C ALA A 89 12.90 -19.55 -4.28
N THR A 90 13.88 -18.76 -3.85
CA THR A 90 14.18 -17.48 -4.49
C THR A 90 14.92 -17.70 -5.81
N PRO A 91 14.69 -16.83 -6.81
CA PRO A 91 15.48 -16.86 -8.03
C PRO A 91 16.98 -16.72 -7.71
N LYS A 92 17.83 -17.39 -8.49
CA LYS A 92 19.27 -17.25 -8.32
C LYS A 92 19.72 -15.88 -8.83
N PRO A 93 20.53 -15.13 -8.04
CA PRO A 93 21.08 -13.86 -8.53
C PRO A 93 22.07 -14.08 -9.66
N ASN A 94 22.22 -13.08 -10.50
CA ASN A 94 23.30 -13.00 -11.47
C ASN A 94 24.67 -12.95 -10.78
N PRO A 95 25.75 -13.24 -11.48
CA PRO A 95 27.13 -13.08 -10.95
C PRO A 95 27.34 -11.67 -10.42
N SER A 96 28.16 -11.55 -9.37
CA SER A 96 28.45 -10.24 -8.76
C SER A 96 29.03 -9.24 -9.77
N THR A 97 28.44 -8.06 -9.84
CA THR A 97 28.90 -6.93 -10.64
C THR A 97 30.04 -6.15 -10.01
N GLY A 98 30.29 -6.36 -8.71
CA GLY A 98 31.21 -5.55 -7.90
C GLY A 98 30.70 -4.14 -7.57
N LYS A 99 29.46 -3.79 -7.99
CA LYS A 99 28.83 -2.50 -7.72
C LYS A 99 28.07 -2.50 -6.42
N SER A 100 28.09 -1.36 -5.71
CA SER A 100 27.42 -1.15 -4.43
C SER A 100 26.35 -0.08 -4.54
N ILE A 101 25.13 -0.39 -4.08
CA ILE A 101 24.00 0.54 -4.08
C ILE A 101 23.51 0.79 -2.65
N GLY A 102 23.38 2.07 -2.28
CA GLY A 102 22.75 2.49 -1.04
C GLY A 102 21.24 2.68 -1.22
N VAL A 103 20.44 1.99 -0.43
CA VAL A 103 18.99 2.15 -0.41
C VAL A 103 18.57 2.81 0.89
N ILE A 104 18.00 4.01 0.81
CA ILE A 104 17.56 4.80 1.97
C ILE A 104 16.06 4.58 2.19
N GLY A 105 15.71 3.82 3.22
CA GLY A 105 14.35 3.42 3.59
C GLY A 105 14.02 1.97 3.26
N GLY A 106 13.70 1.20 4.29
CA GLY A 106 13.33 -0.23 4.23
C GLY A 106 11.83 -0.46 4.06
N GLY A 107 11.11 0.47 3.42
CA GLY A 107 9.72 0.32 3.02
C GLY A 107 9.53 -0.40 1.68
N PRO A 108 8.28 -0.52 1.17
CA PRO A 108 8.00 -1.27 -0.06
C PRO A 108 8.81 -0.84 -1.29
N ALA A 109 9.02 0.47 -1.49
CA ALA A 109 9.79 0.96 -2.63
C ALA A 109 11.28 0.57 -2.51
N GLY A 110 11.90 0.82 -1.35
CA GLY A 110 13.31 0.51 -1.11
C GLY A 110 13.60 -0.98 -1.15
N LEU A 111 12.78 -1.79 -0.48
CA LEU A 111 12.94 -3.25 -0.49
C LEU A 111 12.69 -3.86 -1.89
N THR A 112 11.80 -3.27 -2.69
CA THR A 112 11.63 -3.70 -4.09
C THR A 112 12.85 -3.38 -4.93
N ALA A 113 13.40 -2.18 -4.79
CA ALA A 113 14.65 -1.82 -5.46
C ALA A 113 15.80 -2.75 -5.03
N ALA A 114 15.93 -2.99 -3.73
CA ALA A 114 16.93 -3.90 -3.16
C ALA A 114 16.81 -5.33 -3.74
N TYR A 115 15.59 -5.86 -3.80
CA TYR A 115 15.31 -7.19 -4.35
C TYR A 115 15.78 -7.34 -5.79
N PHE A 116 15.34 -6.44 -6.67
CA PHE A 116 15.68 -6.55 -8.09
C PHE A 116 17.16 -6.30 -8.35
N LEU A 117 17.76 -5.30 -7.69
CA LEU A 117 19.19 -5.01 -7.83
C LEU A 117 20.08 -6.14 -7.30
N ALA A 118 19.69 -6.78 -6.20
CA ALA A 118 20.39 -7.96 -5.68
C ALA A 118 20.32 -9.15 -6.63
N LEU A 119 19.15 -9.40 -7.26
CA LEU A 119 19.02 -10.42 -8.31
C LEU A 119 19.86 -10.10 -9.55
N MET A 120 20.08 -8.82 -9.85
CA MET A 120 20.99 -8.38 -10.92
C MET A 120 22.48 -8.52 -10.55
N GLY A 121 22.80 -8.94 -9.33
CA GLY A 121 24.17 -9.23 -8.88
C GLY A 121 24.87 -8.04 -8.23
N HIS A 122 24.15 -6.99 -7.89
CA HIS A 122 24.69 -5.84 -7.14
C HIS A 122 24.71 -6.10 -5.64
N LYS A 123 25.65 -5.45 -4.94
CA LYS A 123 25.68 -5.42 -3.47
C LYS A 123 24.79 -4.28 -2.97
N ILE A 124 23.86 -4.58 -2.07
CA ILE A 124 22.88 -3.63 -1.55
C ILE A 124 23.11 -3.39 -0.07
N GLU A 125 23.10 -2.12 0.32
CA GLU A 125 23.05 -1.69 1.72
C GLU A 125 21.79 -0.86 1.96
N VAL A 126 20.86 -1.41 2.75
CA VAL A 126 19.60 -0.75 3.11
C VAL A 126 19.80 -0.03 4.45
N TYR A 127 19.44 1.24 4.51
CA TYR A 127 19.45 2.05 5.73
C TYR A 127 18.02 2.26 6.19
N GLU A 128 17.71 1.78 7.39
CA GLU A 128 16.37 1.85 7.96
C GLU A 128 16.37 2.57 9.30
N THR A 129 15.45 3.52 9.46
CA THR A 129 15.30 4.32 10.68
C THR A 129 14.83 3.50 11.88
N HIS A 130 13.98 2.50 11.64
CA HIS A 130 13.42 1.64 12.67
C HIS A 130 14.27 0.39 12.92
N ASP A 131 13.89 -0.37 13.93
CA ASP A 131 14.50 -1.66 14.28
C ASP A 131 14.03 -2.82 13.38
N LYS A 132 13.01 -2.58 12.53
CA LYS A 132 12.44 -3.58 11.61
C LYS A 132 12.10 -2.97 10.26
N LEU A 133 12.22 -3.82 9.23
CA LEU A 133 11.82 -3.47 7.87
C LEU A 133 10.30 -3.53 7.65
N GLY A 134 9.84 -2.89 6.58
CA GLY A 134 8.46 -2.94 6.11
C GLY A 134 7.80 -1.57 5.95
N GLY A 135 8.37 -0.51 6.54
CA GLY A 135 7.82 0.85 6.44
C GLY A 135 6.33 0.89 6.80
N MET A 136 5.51 1.60 6.02
CA MET A 136 4.07 1.75 6.30
C MET A 136 3.28 0.43 6.29
N LEU A 137 3.79 -0.65 5.68
CA LEU A 137 3.16 -1.97 5.80
C LEU A 137 3.23 -2.51 7.24
N ARG A 138 4.29 -2.17 7.97
CA ARG A 138 4.47 -2.55 9.37
C ARG A 138 3.87 -1.55 10.33
N TYR A 139 4.19 -0.27 10.13
CA TYR A 139 3.93 0.78 11.10
C TYR A 139 2.63 1.56 10.83
N GLY A 140 2.08 1.47 9.61
CA GLY A 140 0.85 2.18 9.25
C GLY A 140 -0.38 1.29 9.09
N ILE A 141 -0.22 -0.01 8.85
CA ILE A 141 -1.35 -0.93 8.63
C ILE A 141 -1.51 -1.82 9.87
N PRO A 142 -2.70 -1.86 10.51
CA PRO A 142 -2.93 -2.66 11.69
C PRO A 142 -2.83 -4.18 11.44
N ASN A 143 -2.49 -4.92 12.51
CA ASN A 143 -2.29 -6.37 12.44
C ASN A 143 -3.55 -7.13 11.98
N TYR A 144 -4.74 -6.66 12.34
CA TYR A 144 -6.00 -7.30 11.93
C TYR A 144 -6.26 -7.25 10.42
N ARG A 145 -5.64 -6.30 9.68
CA ARG A 145 -5.66 -6.25 8.22
C ARG A 145 -4.48 -6.97 7.58
N PHE A 146 -3.30 -6.84 8.19
CA PHE A 146 -2.08 -7.45 7.70
C PHE A 146 -1.20 -7.92 8.87
N PRO A 147 -1.28 -9.21 9.23
CA PRO A 147 -0.44 -9.81 10.26
C PRO A 147 1.05 -9.61 9.97
N LYS A 148 1.82 -9.24 10.99
CA LYS A 148 3.23 -8.87 10.79
C LYS A 148 4.14 -10.07 10.53
N ASP A 149 3.79 -11.24 11.00
CA ASP A 149 4.44 -12.50 10.65
C ASP A 149 4.31 -12.82 9.16
N ARG A 150 3.14 -12.50 8.55
CA ARG A 150 2.90 -12.63 7.12
C ARG A 150 3.72 -11.62 6.29
N LEU A 151 3.92 -10.38 6.81
CA LEU A 151 4.83 -9.42 6.20
C LEU A 151 6.28 -9.92 6.25
N ASP A 152 6.66 -10.55 7.36
CA ASP A 152 8.00 -11.09 7.55
C ASP A 152 8.33 -12.23 6.58
N GLU A 153 7.34 -12.95 6.03
CA GLU A 153 7.54 -13.92 4.94
C GLU A 153 8.07 -13.22 3.67
N ASP A 154 7.40 -12.12 3.24
CA ASP A 154 7.87 -11.35 2.09
C ASP A 154 9.27 -10.77 2.33
N ILE A 155 9.52 -10.21 3.53
CA ILE A 155 10.81 -9.60 3.88
C ILE A 155 11.92 -10.66 3.89
N ARG A 156 11.71 -11.82 4.51
CA ARG A 156 12.70 -12.92 4.49
C ARG A 156 13.02 -13.37 3.06
N ALA A 157 12.00 -13.49 2.23
CA ALA A 157 12.18 -13.86 0.84
C ALA A 157 12.99 -12.80 0.05
N ILE A 158 12.77 -11.52 0.33
CA ILE A 158 13.55 -10.42 -0.27
C ILE A 158 15.00 -10.47 0.21
N LEU A 159 15.23 -10.56 1.51
CA LEU A 159 16.61 -10.59 2.05
C LEU A 159 17.42 -11.80 1.58
N ASN A 160 16.75 -12.90 1.28
CA ASN A 160 17.39 -14.13 0.77
C ASN A 160 17.60 -14.11 -0.77
N SER A 161 17.29 -13.02 -1.47
CA SER A 161 17.37 -12.96 -2.94
C SER A 161 18.78 -12.67 -3.47
N GLY A 162 19.70 -12.21 -2.64
CA GLY A 162 21.07 -11.87 -3.02
C GLY A 162 21.85 -11.19 -1.91
N ASP A 163 22.84 -10.38 -2.29
CA ASP A 163 23.74 -9.69 -1.33
C ASP A 163 23.07 -8.40 -0.80
N ILE A 164 22.21 -8.56 0.19
CA ILE A 164 21.48 -7.45 0.85
C ILE A 164 21.88 -7.38 2.32
N HIS A 165 22.46 -6.25 2.71
CA HIS A 165 22.78 -5.90 4.09
C HIS A 165 21.83 -4.82 4.60
N VAL A 166 21.49 -4.83 5.88
CA VAL A 166 20.59 -3.84 6.48
C VAL A 166 21.24 -3.20 7.69
N THR A 167 21.26 -1.87 7.70
CA THR A 167 21.68 -1.04 8.84
C THR A 167 20.43 -0.45 9.47
N TYR A 168 20.04 -1.01 10.61
CA TYR A 168 18.85 -0.60 11.37
C TYR A 168 19.13 0.61 12.27
N ASN A 169 18.04 1.23 12.79
CA ASN A 169 18.09 2.34 13.74
C ASN A 169 18.98 3.49 13.25
N THR A 170 18.98 3.74 11.94
CA THR A 170 19.85 4.72 11.29
C THR A 170 19.03 5.62 10.37
N THR A 171 18.86 6.87 10.77
CA THR A 171 18.14 7.88 9.99
C THR A 171 19.12 8.67 9.12
N ILE A 172 19.06 8.47 7.81
CA ILE A 172 19.89 9.25 6.88
C ILE A 172 19.39 10.70 6.82
N GLY A 173 20.35 11.63 6.89
CA GLY A 173 20.08 13.07 7.04
C GLY A 173 20.05 13.55 8.49
N LYS A 174 20.07 12.62 9.47
CA LYS A 174 20.18 12.94 10.90
C LYS A 174 21.41 12.27 11.53
N ASP A 175 21.50 10.94 11.47
CA ASP A 175 22.60 10.17 12.09
C ASP A 175 23.79 10.06 11.14
N ILE A 176 23.54 9.95 9.84
CA ILE A 176 24.54 9.94 8.78
C ILE A 176 24.09 10.95 7.71
N PRO A 177 24.96 11.89 7.27
CA PRO A 177 24.64 12.80 6.17
C PRO A 177 24.33 12.06 4.86
N VAL A 178 23.40 12.58 4.07
CA VAL A 178 23.07 12.02 2.74
C VAL A 178 24.30 11.95 1.84
N LYS A 179 25.17 12.96 1.93
CA LYS A 179 26.42 13.04 1.17
C LYS A 179 27.35 11.84 1.43
N ASP A 180 27.46 11.40 2.67
CA ASP A 180 28.37 10.30 3.05
C ASP A 180 27.87 8.97 2.44
N ILE A 181 26.56 8.79 2.36
CA ILE A 181 25.95 7.62 1.69
C ILE A 181 26.19 7.70 0.18
N TYR A 182 26.01 8.88 -0.41
CA TYR A 182 26.26 9.09 -1.84
C TYR A 182 27.72 8.82 -2.23
N GLU A 183 28.69 9.27 -1.42
CA GLU A 183 30.12 9.07 -1.67
C GLU A 183 30.57 7.60 -1.44
N LYS A 184 29.82 6.84 -0.63
CA LYS A 184 30.12 5.44 -0.28
C LYS A 184 29.70 4.45 -1.36
N HIS A 185 28.68 4.77 -2.15
CA HIS A 185 28.06 3.85 -3.10
C HIS A 185 28.17 4.31 -4.55
N ASP A 186 28.11 3.38 -5.50
CA ASP A 186 28.12 3.70 -6.94
C ASP A 186 26.81 4.37 -7.40
N ALA A 187 25.71 4.12 -6.69
CA ALA A 187 24.41 4.78 -6.85
C ALA A 187 23.60 4.72 -5.55
N ILE A 188 22.62 5.62 -5.39
CA ILE A 188 21.70 5.58 -4.26
C ILE A 188 20.25 5.65 -4.71
N PHE A 189 19.38 4.96 -3.97
CA PHE A 189 17.93 5.05 -4.09
C PHE A 189 17.33 5.64 -2.82
N VAL A 190 16.58 6.74 -2.94
CA VAL A 190 15.87 7.40 -1.84
C VAL A 190 14.41 6.98 -1.85
N GLY A 191 14.03 6.15 -0.88
CA GLY A 191 12.67 5.60 -0.74
C GLY A 191 12.10 5.79 0.67
N ILE A 192 12.25 7.00 1.23
CA ILE A 192 11.90 7.33 2.63
C ILE A 192 10.40 7.36 2.92
N GLY A 193 9.55 7.28 1.90
CA GLY A 193 8.09 7.30 2.07
C GLY A 193 7.53 8.64 2.55
N ALA A 194 6.34 8.59 3.18
CA ALA A 194 5.65 9.73 3.80
C ALA A 194 5.13 9.27 5.16
N GLN A 195 5.87 9.54 6.22
CA GLN A 195 5.66 8.93 7.55
C GLN A 195 5.25 9.93 8.62
N THR A 196 5.07 11.22 8.29
CA THR A 196 4.60 12.23 9.21
C THR A 196 3.16 12.61 8.91
N GLY A 197 2.33 12.80 9.94
CA GLY A 197 0.94 13.21 9.77
C GLY A 197 0.83 14.72 9.57
N LYS A 198 -0.12 15.13 8.71
CA LYS A 198 -0.49 16.55 8.57
C LYS A 198 -1.32 17.03 9.75
N THR A 199 -1.08 18.26 10.17
CA THR A 199 -1.84 18.91 11.24
C THR A 199 -3.06 19.66 10.69
N LEU A 200 -4.01 19.97 11.57
CA LEU A 200 -5.12 20.87 11.27
C LEU A 200 -4.74 22.31 11.65
N ARG A 201 -5.20 23.26 10.82
CA ARG A 201 -5.02 24.69 11.08
C ARG A 201 -6.34 25.29 11.56
N ILE A 202 -6.79 24.86 12.72
CA ILE A 202 -8.01 25.35 13.40
C ILE A 202 -7.68 25.70 14.85
N GLU A 203 -8.51 26.50 15.47
CA GLU A 203 -8.38 26.84 16.89
C GLU A 203 -8.46 25.57 17.75
N GLY A 204 -7.59 25.46 18.76
CA GLY A 204 -7.53 24.33 19.66
C GLY A 204 -6.85 23.07 19.11
N ALA A 205 -6.31 23.09 17.89
CA ALA A 205 -5.61 21.92 17.32
C ALA A 205 -4.32 21.52 18.09
N ASP A 206 -3.86 22.39 18.97
CA ASP A 206 -2.74 22.17 19.91
C ASP A 206 -3.19 21.59 21.26
N ALA A 207 -4.47 21.24 21.42
CA ALA A 207 -4.97 20.66 22.66
C ALA A 207 -4.30 19.30 22.94
N GLY A 208 -4.14 18.97 24.22
CA GLY A 208 -3.75 17.64 24.65
C GLY A 208 -4.75 16.59 24.12
N ASN A 209 -4.29 15.38 23.85
CA ASN A 209 -5.05 14.29 23.25
C ASN A 209 -5.54 14.56 21.80
N VAL A 210 -5.01 15.57 21.12
CA VAL A 210 -5.11 15.72 19.67
C VAL A 210 -3.83 15.16 19.06
N VAL A 211 -3.95 14.06 18.35
CA VAL A 211 -2.82 13.23 17.91
C VAL A 211 -2.86 12.98 16.41
N SER A 212 -1.69 12.75 15.82
CA SER A 212 -1.61 12.30 14.44
C SER A 212 -2.07 10.83 14.33
N ALA A 213 -2.90 10.54 13.34
CA ALA A 213 -3.31 9.19 13.03
C ALA A 213 -2.11 8.28 12.68
N VAL A 214 -1.09 8.84 12.03
CA VAL A 214 0.14 8.10 11.67
C VAL A 214 0.90 7.69 12.93
N ASP A 215 1.02 8.59 13.91
CA ASP A 215 1.76 8.32 15.15
C ASP A 215 1.06 7.26 16.00
N ILE A 216 -0.28 7.27 16.03
CA ILE A 216 -1.05 6.23 16.72
C ILE A 216 -0.90 4.88 16.04
N LEU A 217 -0.96 4.82 14.70
CA LEU A 217 -0.76 3.57 13.98
C LEU A 217 0.67 3.06 14.13
N ASP A 218 1.67 3.94 14.14
CA ASP A 218 3.06 3.56 14.41
C ASP A 218 3.22 2.99 15.83
N GLN A 219 2.63 3.63 16.84
CA GLN A 219 2.59 3.13 18.21
C GLN A 219 1.99 1.72 18.27
N ILE A 220 0.85 1.50 17.62
CA ILE A 220 0.17 0.19 17.54
C ILE A 220 1.03 -0.82 16.78
N GLY A 221 1.63 -0.41 15.67
CA GLY A 221 2.52 -1.24 14.85
C GLY A 221 3.77 -1.72 15.60
N ASN A 222 4.22 -0.92 16.58
CA ASN A 222 5.30 -1.28 17.52
C ASN A 222 4.82 -2.15 18.70
N GLY A 223 3.53 -2.52 18.75
CA GLY A 223 2.94 -3.33 19.82
C GLY A 223 2.53 -2.56 21.07
N ASN A 224 2.63 -1.24 21.06
CA ASN A 224 2.24 -0.38 22.17
C ASN A 224 0.77 0.04 21.99
N LEU A 225 -0.16 -0.78 22.48
CA LEU A 225 -1.59 -0.52 22.36
C LEU A 225 -2.02 0.56 23.36
N PRO A 226 -2.63 1.69 22.90
CA PRO A 226 -3.24 2.65 23.80
C PRO A 226 -4.50 2.05 24.44
N ASP A 227 -4.91 2.59 25.60
CA ASP A 227 -6.19 2.26 26.25
C ASP A 227 -7.14 3.47 26.18
N TYR A 228 -8.27 3.28 25.50
CA TYR A 228 -9.32 4.29 25.37
C TYR A 228 -10.58 3.96 26.15
N THR A 229 -10.48 3.12 27.20
CA THR A 229 -11.63 2.77 28.05
C THR A 229 -12.34 4.03 28.58
N GLY A 230 -13.65 4.11 28.36
CA GLY A 230 -14.50 5.23 28.76
C GLY A 230 -14.29 6.53 27.97
N LYS A 231 -13.58 6.49 26.85
CA LYS A 231 -13.27 7.67 26.02
C LYS A 231 -14.07 7.68 24.73
N ASN A 232 -14.47 8.88 24.33
CA ASN A 232 -15.03 9.16 23.00
C ASN A 232 -13.90 9.56 22.07
N VAL A 233 -13.70 8.77 21.02
CA VAL A 233 -12.65 8.99 20.03
C VAL A 233 -13.24 9.54 18.75
N VAL A 234 -12.74 10.68 18.30
CA VAL A 234 -13.11 11.30 17.01
C VAL A 234 -11.95 11.19 16.03
N VAL A 235 -12.19 10.58 14.88
CA VAL A 235 -11.21 10.49 13.78
C VAL A 235 -11.61 11.47 12.69
N ILE A 236 -10.70 12.36 12.30
CA ILE A 236 -10.94 13.36 11.26
C ILE A 236 -10.28 12.91 9.97
N GLY A 237 -11.07 12.47 9.00
CA GLY A 237 -10.57 12.02 7.71
C GLY A 237 -11.51 11.08 6.95
N GLY A 238 -11.12 10.67 5.74
CA GLY A 238 -11.97 9.81 4.89
C GLY A 238 -11.15 8.90 3.97
N GLY A 239 -9.90 8.61 4.33
CA GLY A 239 -9.04 7.64 3.67
C GLY A 239 -8.88 6.35 4.49
N ASN A 240 -8.15 5.36 3.94
CA ASN A 240 -7.90 4.09 4.62
C ASN A 240 -7.26 4.28 6.00
N VAL A 241 -6.36 5.26 6.16
CA VAL A 241 -5.74 5.61 7.47
C VAL A 241 -6.81 5.98 8.51
N ALA A 242 -7.86 6.71 8.13
CA ALA A 242 -8.95 7.06 9.04
C ALA A 242 -9.76 5.81 9.45
N MET A 243 -10.00 4.89 8.53
CA MET A 243 -10.65 3.61 8.83
C MET A 243 -9.80 2.78 9.78
N ASP A 244 -8.51 2.67 9.51
CA ASP A 244 -7.56 1.92 10.33
C ASP A 244 -7.47 2.47 11.76
N CYS A 245 -7.41 3.80 11.92
CA CYS A 245 -7.41 4.44 13.24
C CYS A 245 -8.71 4.22 14.00
N ALA A 246 -9.86 4.40 13.35
CA ALA A 246 -11.16 4.25 13.99
C ALA A 246 -11.41 2.80 14.42
N ARG A 247 -11.11 1.83 13.55
CA ARG A 247 -11.23 0.40 13.87
C ARG A 247 -10.23 -0.04 14.94
N SER A 248 -9.04 0.55 14.97
CA SER A 248 -8.05 0.32 16.04
C SER A 248 -8.52 0.93 17.37
N ALA A 249 -9.14 2.12 17.38
CA ALA A 249 -9.67 2.73 18.58
C ALA A 249 -10.76 1.86 19.25
N VAL A 250 -11.65 1.25 18.43
CA VAL A 250 -12.64 0.26 18.93
C VAL A 250 -11.94 -0.90 19.62
N ARG A 251 -10.86 -1.45 18.99
CA ARG A 251 -10.07 -2.56 19.55
C ARG A 251 -9.28 -2.17 20.81
N CYS A 252 -9.03 -0.89 20.97
CA CYS A 252 -8.39 -0.29 22.15
C CYS A 252 -9.41 0.18 23.20
N ASN A 253 -10.61 -0.41 23.22
CA ASN A 253 -11.68 -0.22 24.19
C ASN A 253 -12.32 1.18 24.23
N ALA A 254 -12.31 1.94 23.14
CA ALA A 254 -13.05 3.19 23.07
C ALA A 254 -14.56 2.96 23.32
N GLU A 255 -15.21 3.85 24.08
CA GLU A 255 -16.64 3.77 24.37
C GLU A 255 -17.47 4.10 23.12
N GLU A 256 -17.14 5.21 22.48
CA GLU A 256 -17.72 5.64 21.22
C GLU A 256 -16.61 6.06 20.25
N VAL A 257 -16.74 5.66 18.97
CA VAL A 257 -15.84 6.08 17.91
C VAL A 257 -16.64 6.69 16.77
N SER A 258 -16.25 7.88 16.34
CA SER A 258 -16.85 8.53 15.19
C SER A 258 -15.81 9.02 14.18
N ILE A 259 -16.15 8.91 12.90
CA ILE A 259 -15.36 9.45 11.79
C ILE A 259 -16.06 10.71 11.29
N ILE A 260 -15.35 11.83 11.31
CA ILE A 260 -15.84 13.13 10.81
C ILE A 260 -15.23 13.40 9.45
N TYR A 261 -16.09 13.55 8.43
CA TYR A 261 -15.64 13.78 7.06
C TYR A 261 -16.36 14.95 6.38
N ARG A 262 -15.61 15.85 5.77
CA ARG A 262 -16.14 17.09 5.17
C ARG A 262 -16.88 16.94 3.84
N ARG A 263 -16.86 15.74 3.22
CA ARG A 263 -17.58 15.43 1.98
C ARG A 263 -18.57 14.30 2.19
N ARG A 264 -19.21 13.83 1.12
CA ARG A 264 -20.12 12.67 1.17
C ARG A 264 -19.33 11.37 1.30
N GLN A 265 -19.94 10.32 1.76
CA GLN A 265 -19.35 8.98 1.84
C GLN A 265 -18.75 8.55 0.49
N LYS A 266 -19.49 8.69 -0.61
CA LYS A 266 -19.01 8.35 -1.97
C LYS A 266 -17.81 9.17 -2.46
N ASP A 267 -17.46 10.23 -1.78
CA ASP A 267 -16.29 11.07 -2.08
C ASP A 267 -15.08 10.69 -1.20
N MET A 268 -15.21 9.68 -0.34
CA MET A 268 -14.12 9.13 0.45
C MET A 268 -13.12 8.40 -0.43
N THR A 269 -11.87 8.37 0.01
CA THR A 269 -10.79 7.65 -0.68
C THR A 269 -10.49 6.31 -0.06
N ALA A 270 -11.12 5.99 1.05
CA ALA A 270 -11.09 4.64 1.61
C ALA A 270 -11.85 3.67 0.69
N LEU A 271 -11.44 2.42 0.69
CA LEU A 271 -12.17 1.34 0.02
C LEU A 271 -13.58 1.23 0.62
N GLU A 272 -14.57 0.99 -0.22
CA GLU A 272 -15.96 0.86 0.22
C GLU A 272 -16.12 -0.27 1.25
N SER A 273 -15.46 -1.40 1.03
CA SER A 273 -15.42 -2.51 1.99
C SER A 273 -14.85 -2.14 3.35
N GLU A 274 -13.83 -1.26 3.40
CA GLU A 274 -13.26 -0.79 4.68
C GLU A 274 -14.20 0.17 5.41
N ILE A 275 -14.96 0.98 4.67
CA ILE A 275 -15.99 1.86 5.23
C ILE A 275 -17.13 1.00 5.82
N GLU A 276 -17.60 0.01 5.07
CA GLU A 276 -18.65 -0.91 5.51
C GLU A 276 -18.22 -1.70 6.75
N SER A 277 -16.99 -2.24 6.75
CA SER A 277 -16.43 -2.96 7.89
C SER A 277 -16.33 -2.07 9.13
N ALA A 278 -15.94 -0.79 8.98
CA ALA A 278 -15.90 0.16 10.08
C ALA A 278 -17.28 0.41 10.67
N VAL A 279 -18.29 0.62 9.83
CA VAL A 279 -19.70 0.83 10.27
C VAL A 279 -20.25 -0.43 10.94
N MET A 280 -19.98 -1.62 10.41
CA MET A 280 -20.38 -2.91 11.00
C MET A 280 -19.73 -3.13 12.38
N GLU A 281 -18.55 -2.62 12.63
CA GLU A 281 -17.86 -2.66 13.92
C GLU A 281 -18.41 -1.65 14.94
N GLY A 282 -19.39 -0.82 14.53
CA GLY A 282 -20.10 0.13 15.40
C GLY A 282 -19.57 1.56 15.35
N ILE A 283 -18.73 1.90 14.38
CA ILE A 283 -18.19 3.25 14.21
C ILE A 283 -19.24 4.14 13.56
N ALA A 284 -19.49 5.32 14.14
CA ALA A 284 -20.38 6.32 13.58
C ALA A 284 -19.69 7.09 12.44
N LEU A 285 -20.25 7.01 11.23
CA LEU A 285 -19.75 7.77 10.09
C LEU A 285 -20.56 9.07 9.91
N VAL A 286 -19.95 10.20 10.18
CA VAL A 286 -20.57 11.54 10.11
C VAL A 286 -19.96 12.30 8.94
N THR A 287 -20.73 12.43 7.88
CA THR A 287 -20.30 13.09 6.64
C THR A 287 -20.81 14.52 6.53
N LEU A 288 -20.23 15.29 5.60
CA LEU A 288 -20.58 16.70 5.36
C LEU A 288 -20.39 17.60 6.61
N GLN A 289 -19.33 17.32 7.38
CA GLN A 289 -18.93 18.07 8.56
C GLN A 289 -17.46 18.49 8.44
N ALA A 290 -17.18 19.79 8.39
CA ALA A 290 -15.83 20.32 8.37
C ALA A 290 -15.42 20.77 9.77
N PRO A 291 -14.28 20.29 10.30
CA PRO A 291 -13.73 20.77 11.57
C PRO A 291 -13.44 22.27 11.53
N VAL A 292 -13.83 23.00 12.56
CA VAL A 292 -13.59 24.46 12.67
C VAL A 292 -12.94 24.87 13.97
N GLU A 293 -13.14 24.12 15.07
CA GLU A 293 -12.60 24.43 16.38
C GLU A 293 -12.54 23.17 17.23
N ILE A 294 -11.53 23.06 18.09
CA ILE A 294 -11.45 22.07 19.16
C ILE A 294 -11.52 22.81 20.50
N THR A 295 -12.53 22.51 21.31
CA THR A 295 -12.64 23.09 22.65
C THR A 295 -11.71 22.35 23.61
N LYS A 296 -11.21 23.06 24.62
CA LYS A 296 -10.32 22.53 25.66
C LYS A 296 -11.02 22.44 26.99
N ASP A 297 -10.61 21.47 27.80
CA ASP A 297 -10.95 21.41 29.22
C ASP A 297 -10.03 22.32 30.07
N GLU A 298 -10.20 22.32 31.37
CA GLU A 298 -9.40 23.10 32.33
C GLU A 298 -7.93 22.69 32.37
N ASN A 299 -7.61 21.46 31.90
CA ASN A 299 -6.26 20.92 31.85
C ASN A 299 -5.60 21.12 30.46
N GLY A 300 -6.30 21.76 29.52
CA GLY A 300 -5.80 21.97 28.15
C GLY A 300 -5.97 20.78 27.22
N ASN A 301 -6.67 19.71 27.65
CA ASN A 301 -6.98 18.56 26.76
C ASN A 301 -8.21 18.88 25.91
N CYS A 302 -8.35 18.15 24.79
CA CYS A 302 -9.56 18.25 23.97
C CYS A 302 -10.79 17.77 24.74
N LYS A 303 -11.90 18.50 24.57
CA LYS A 303 -13.21 18.23 25.19
C LYS A 303 -14.28 17.95 24.15
N SER A 304 -14.26 18.71 23.06
CA SER A 304 -15.18 18.51 21.94
C SER A 304 -14.60 19.03 20.62
N LEU A 305 -15.15 18.54 19.52
CA LEU A 305 -14.91 19.03 18.17
C LEU A 305 -16.13 19.81 17.68
N ILE A 306 -15.95 21.08 17.33
CA ILE A 306 -16.96 21.88 16.67
C ILE A 306 -16.79 21.78 15.15
N THR A 307 -17.87 21.51 14.45
CA THR A 307 -17.88 21.38 13.00
C THR A 307 -18.88 22.32 12.35
N GLN A 308 -18.57 22.73 11.13
CA GLN A 308 -19.49 23.47 10.25
C GLN A 308 -20.10 22.47 9.25
N PRO A 309 -21.44 22.33 9.20
CA PRO A 309 -22.11 21.53 8.19
C PRO A 309 -21.76 22.00 6.78
N GLN A 310 -21.58 21.04 5.87
CA GLN A 310 -21.14 21.28 4.51
C GLN A 310 -22.21 20.94 3.47
N MET A 311 -22.11 21.56 2.33
CA MET A 311 -22.78 21.16 1.10
C MET A 311 -21.74 20.98 0.00
N ILE A 312 -22.02 20.14 -0.98
CA ILE A 312 -21.16 19.99 -2.15
C ILE A 312 -21.47 21.08 -3.15
N SER A 313 -20.45 21.81 -3.53
CA SER A 313 -20.50 22.84 -4.58
C SER A 313 -19.88 22.33 -5.89
N ALA A 314 -19.28 23.22 -6.69
CA ALA A 314 -18.61 22.87 -7.92
C ALA A 314 -17.44 21.89 -7.73
N TYR A 315 -17.16 21.11 -8.77
CA TYR A 315 -15.96 20.28 -8.80
C TYR A 315 -14.71 21.14 -9.01
N ARG A 316 -13.67 20.90 -8.23
CA ARG A 316 -12.32 21.43 -8.45
C ARG A 316 -11.39 20.26 -8.77
N GLY A 317 -11.00 20.16 -10.03
CA GLY A 317 -10.32 18.97 -10.54
C GLY A 317 -11.26 17.76 -10.53
N SER A 318 -10.78 16.60 -10.04
CA SER A 318 -11.55 15.34 -9.98
C SER A 318 -12.44 15.22 -8.74
N ARG A 319 -12.37 16.16 -7.78
CA ARG A 319 -13.09 16.04 -6.50
C ARG A 319 -14.08 17.18 -6.29
N PRO A 320 -15.27 16.89 -5.72
CA PRO A 320 -16.24 17.91 -5.36
C PRO A 320 -15.71 18.81 -4.24
N ALA A 321 -15.85 20.11 -4.39
CA ALA A 321 -15.45 21.08 -3.37
C ALA A 321 -16.55 21.21 -2.30
N PRO A 322 -16.24 20.99 -1.01
CA PRO A 322 -17.17 21.30 0.07
C PRO A 322 -17.29 22.81 0.24
N LYS A 323 -18.48 23.28 0.63
CA LYS A 323 -18.80 24.66 0.95
C LYS A 323 -19.69 24.67 2.18
N ASP A 324 -19.53 25.68 3.04
CA ASP A 324 -20.34 25.83 4.24
C ASP A 324 -21.82 25.91 3.90
N ALA A 325 -22.61 25.08 4.56
CA ALA A 325 -24.05 25.15 4.51
C ALA A 325 -24.56 26.22 5.50
N ALA A 326 -25.67 26.87 5.17
CA ALA A 326 -26.35 27.83 6.07
C ALA A 326 -27.10 27.08 7.19
N LYS A 327 -26.34 26.39 8.04
CA LYS A 327 -26.82 25.60 9.18
C LYS A 327 -25.94 25.89 10.40
N GLU A 328 -26.52 25.70 11.58
CA GLU A 328 -25.80 25.86 12.84
C GLU A 328 -24.64 24.85 12.94
N LYS A 329 -23.56 25.28 13.60
CA LYS A 329 -22.42 24.42 13.93
C LYS A 329 -22.88 23.27 14.83
N GLN A 330 -22.21 22.15 14.72
CA GLN A 330 -22.48 20.96 15.53
C GLN A 330 -21.27 20.66 16.41
N GLU A 331 -21.57 20.22 17.64
CA GLU A 331 -20.57 19.83 18.62
C GLU A 331 -20.57 18.31 18.79
N PHE A 332 -19.36 17.72 18.75
CA PHE A 332 -19.11 16.30 19.00
C PHE A 332 -18.19 16.15 20.21
N LYS A 333 -18.65 15.46 21.24
CA LYS A 333 -17.83 15.13 22.40
C LYS A 333 -16.60 14.33 21.94
N ALA A 334 -15.42 14.70 22.43
CA ALA A 334 -14.18 14.07 22.06
C ALA A 334 -13.16 14.12 23.19
N ASP A 335 -12.83 12.99 23.76
CA ASP A 335 -11.76 12.85 24.75
C ASP A 335 -10.40 12.59 24.06
N VAL A 336 -10.43 12.12 22.81
CA VAL A 336 -9.28 11.95 21.92
C VAL A 336 -9.67 12.32 20.49
N ILE A 337 -8.84 13.10 19.82
CA ILE A 337 -9.01 13.43 18.40
C ILE A 337 -7.82 12.93 17.60
N MET A 338 -8.06 12.09 16.59
CA MET A 338 -7.06 11.55 15.69
C MET A 338 -7.15 12.25 14.31
N ILE A 339 -6.07 12.88 13.88
CA ILE A 339 -6.02 13.64 12.63
C ILE A 339 -5.51 12.75 11.51
N ALA A 340 -6.39 12.38 10.59
CA ALA A 340 -6.13 11.51 9.42
C ALA A 340 -6.36 12.25 8.08
N VAL A 341 -5.84 13.48 7.95
CA VAL A 341 -6.08 14.37 6.78
C VAL A 341 -4.95 14.33 5.74
N GLY A 342 -4.11 13.36 5.82
CA GLY A 342 -2.99 13.11 4.91
C GLY A 342 -1.64 12.99 5.63
N GLN A 343 -0.62 12.66 4.86
CA GLN A 343 0.74 12.46 5.32
C GLN A 343 1.68 13.47 4.67
N ASP A 344 2.86 13.65 5.26
CA ASP A 344 3.90 14.53 4.77
C ASP A 344 5.26 13.79 4.72
N ILE A 345 6.22 14.40 4.04
CA ILE A 345 7.54 13.83 3.76
C ILE A 345 8.59 14.68 4.45
N VAL A 346 9.53 14.05 5.13
CA VAL A 346 10.71 14.74 5.73
C VAL A 346 11.76 14.92 4.64
N SER A 347 11.54 15.90 3.75
CA SER A 347 12.41 16.15 2.59
C SER A 347 13.64 17.00 2.87
N ALA A 348 13.64 17.80 3.94
CA ALA A 348 14.65 18.83 4.21
C ALA A 348 16.11 18.33 4.12
N PRO A 349 16.54 17.19 4.71
CA PRO A 349 17.92 16.74 4.60
C PRO A 349 18.34 16.39 3.15
N PHE A 350 17.37 15.98 2.33
CA PHE A 350 17.60 15.63 0.93
C PHE A 350 17.61 16.87 0.04
N GLU A 351 16.83 17.89 0.38
CA GLU A 351 16.88 19.21 -0.26
C GLU A 351 18.22 19.90 0.02
N GLU A 352 18.70 19.86 1.25
CA GLU A 352 20.02 20.37 1.64
C GLU A 352 21.17 19.66 0.89
N PHE A 353 21.01 18.39 0.59
CA PHE A 353 21.97 17.65 -0.26
C PHE A 353 21.88 18.07 -1.74
N GLY A 354 20.78 18.66 -2.18
CA GLY A 354 20.59 19.17 -3.54
C GLY A 354 19.50 18.46 -4.36
N ILE A 355 18.74 17.51 -3.77
CA ILE A 355 17.61 16.91 -4.47
C ILE A 355 16.48 17.93 -4.52
N PRO A 356 15.98 18.31 -5.72
CA PRO A 356 14.88 19.24 -5.83
C PRO A 356 13.62 18.71 -5.15
N ALA A 357 12.87 19.59 -4.45
CA ALA A 357 11.57 19.25 -3.89
C ALA A 357 10.53 20.33 -4.18
N LYS A 358 9.28 19.91 -4.25
CA LYS A 358 8.13 20.79 -4.37
C LYS A 358 7.04 20.34 -3.43
N TRP A 359 6.65 21.19 -2.48
CA TRP A 359 5.72 20.84 -1.40
C TRP A 359 6.13 19.58 -0.63
N ASN A 360 7.40 19.51 -0.25
CA ASN A 360 8.05 18.37 0.41
C ASN A 360 8.13 17.07 -0.42
N ILE A 361 7.69 17.09 -1.69
CA ILE A 361 7.77 15.94 -2.60
C ILE A 361 9.08 16.05 -3.39
N LEU A 362 9.96 15.06 -3.25
CA LEU A 362 11.22 14.99 -3.98
C LEU A 362 10.95 14.82 -5.48
N GLN A 363 11.66 15.58 -6.30
CA GLN A 363 11.41 15.60 -7.73
C GLN A 363 12.38 14.64 -8.45
N ALA A 364 11.83 13.79 -9.30
CA ALA A 364 12.58 12.91 -10.19
C ALA A 364 11.86 12.78 -11.54
N GLY A 365 12.54 12.22 -12.52
CA GLY A 365 11.97 11.84 -13.80
C GLY A 365 10.99 10.64 -13.67
N LEU A 366 10.34 10.27 -14.76
CA LEU A 366 9.54 9.04 -14.85
C LEU A 366 10.40 7.78 -14.70
N ASP A 367 11.67 7.90 -14.98
CA ASP A 367 12.75 6.94 -14.81
C ASP A 367 13.26 6.85 -13.35
N THR A 368 12.68 7.66 -12.46
CA THR A 368 13.10 7.82 -11.05
C THR A 368 14.45 8.51 -10.83
N GLU A 369 15.15 8.91 -11.88
CA GLU A 369 16.45 9.61 -11.78
C GLU A 369 16.26 11.06 -11.31
N VAL A 370 17.12 11.50 -10.42
CA VAL A 370 17.30 12.91 -10.04
C VAL A 370 18.33 13.52 -10.98
N LYS A 371 17.88 14.17 -12.04
CA LYS A 371 18.72 14.64 -13.15
C LYS A 371 19.84 15.58 -12.73
N GLU A 372 19.66 16.31 -11.65
CA GLU A 372 20.60 17.26 -11.09
C GLU A 372 21.81 16.59 -10.43
N ILE A 373 21.68 15.33 -10.02
CA ILE A 373 22.72 14.60 -9.27
C ILE A 373 22.85 13.18 -9.85
N PRO A 374 23.90 12.93 -10.68
CA PRO A 374 24.11 11.63 -11.30
C PRO A 374 24.17 10.49 -10.27
N GLY A 375 23.56 9.36 -10.55
CA GLY A 375 23.55 8.19 -9.67
C GLY A 375 22.60 8.29 -8.48
N VAL A 376 21.77 9.35 -8.42
CA VAL A 376 20.72 9.50 -7.40
C VAL A 376 19.35 9.21 -8.01
N PHE A 377 18.60 8.32 -7.38
CA PHE A 377 17.25 7.93 -7.77
C PHE A 377 16.30 8.09 -6.60
N THR A 378 15.04 8.43 -6.85
CA THR A 378 14.02 8.52 -5.81
C THR A 378 12.69 8.00 -6.32
N GLY A 379 11.91 7.34 -5.44
CA GLY A 379 10.64 6.77 -5.82
C GLY A 379 9.77 6.36 -4.63
N GLY A 380 8.53 5.98 -4.92
CA GLY A 380 7.51 5.73 -3.92
C GLY A 380 6.88 7.02 -3.40
N ASP A 381 6.32 6.97 -2.19
CA ASP A 381 5.53 8.08 -1.65
C ASP A 381 6.33 9.39 -1.46
N CYS A 382 7.63 9.31 -1.27
CA CYS A 382 8.47 10.52 -1.16
C CYS A 382 8.60 11.29 -2.50
N ALA A 383 8.37 10.62 -3.63
CA ALA A 383 8.46 11.22 -4.97
C ALA A 383 7.08 11.47 -5.62
N THR A 384 6.02 10.79 -5.18
CA THR A 384 4.68 10.92 -5.78
C THR A 384 3.62 11.48 -4.83
N GLY A 385 3.96 11.63 -3.56
CA GLY A 385 3.01 11.80 -2.46
C GLY A 385 2.43 10.45 -2.02
N PRO A 386 1.79 10.39 -0.83
CA PRO A 386 1.22 9.17 -0.27
C PRO A 386 0.28 8.46 -1.25
N SER A 387 0.50 7.17 -1.48
CA SER A 387 -0.23 6.39 -2.48
C SER A 387 -0.41 4.93 -2.02
N THR A 388 -0.47 3.99 -2.96
CA THR A 388 -0.72 2.58 -2.69
C THR A 388 0.56 1.75 -2.68
N VAL A 389 0.57 0.63 -1.97
CA VAL A 389 1.72 -0.29 -1.90
C VAL A 389 2.19 -0.73 -3.29
N ILE A 390 1.27 -1.05 -4.19
CA ILE A 390 1.62 -1.52 -5.53
C ILE A 390 2.29 -0.44 -6.40
N ARG A 391 2.01 0.85 -6.15
CA ARG A 391 2.71 1.96 -6.81
C ARG A 391 4.12 2.16 -6.24
N ALA A 392 4.29 2.01 -4.94
CA ALA A 392 5.61 2.03 -4.32
C ALA A 392 6.50 0.88 -4.84
N ILE A 393 5.94 -0.33 -4.98
CA ILE A 393 6.59 -1.47 -5.60
C ILE A 393 6.99 -1.17 -7.06
N ALA A 394 6.05 -0.62 -7.84
CA ALA A 394 6.34 -0.25 -9.23
C ALA A 394 7.49 0.76 -9.34
N ALA A 395 7.52 1.78 -8.46
CA ALA A 395 8.61 2.75 -8.43
C ALA A 395 9.96 2.12 -8.08
N GLY A 396 10.01 1.21 -7.10
CA GLY A 396 11.23 0.47 -6.76
C GLY A 396 11.73 -0.43 -7.90
N LYS A 397 10.80 -1.07 -8.64
CA LYS A 397 11.13 -1.87 -9.82
C LYS A 397 11.71 -1.01 -10.95
N VAL A 398 11.09 0.14 -11.23
CA VAL A 398 11.58 1.09 -12.25
C VAL A 398 12.96 1.62 -11.86
N ALA A 399 13.14 2.02 -10.59
CA ALA A 399 14.42 2.50 -10.10
C ALA A 399 15.52 1.43 -10.23
N ALA A 400 15.24 0.18 -9.88
CA ALA A 400 16.21 -0.90 -10.00
C ALA A 400 16.70 -1.08 -11.44
N HIS A 401 15.78 -1.07 -12.40
CA HIS A 401 16.14 -1.16 -13.83
C HIS A 401 17.01 0.03 -14.25
N ASN A 402 16.64 1.25 -13.92
CA ASN A 402 17.38 2.44 -14.34
C ASN A 402 18.72 2.60 -13.61
N ILE A 403 18.85 2.13 -12.38
CA ILE A 403 20.13 2.05 -11.67
C ILE A 403 21.08 1.05 -12.36
N ASP A 404 20.57 -0.12 -12.76
CA ASP A 404 21.34 -1.12 -13.49
C ASP A 404 21.84 -0.56 -14.83
N GLU A 405 20.98 0.13 -15.59
CA GLU A 405 21.34 0.81 -16.83
C GLU A 405 22.38 1.94 -16.60
N TYR A 406 22.20 2.75 -15.55
CA TYR A 406 23.15 3.81 -15.17
C TYR A 406 24.54 3.27 -14.84
N LEU A 407 24.61 2.10 -14.22
CA LEU A 407 25.87 1.42 -13.90
C LEU A 407 26.51 0.72 -15.08
N GLY A 408 25.88 0.77 -16.27
CA GLY A 408 26.38 0.19 -17.52
C GLY A 408 26.05 -1.28 -17.72
N TYR A 409 25.04 -1.80 -16.99
CA TYR A 409 24.52 -3.15 -17.13
C TYR A 409 23.15 -3.12 -17.82
N HIS A 410 22.69 -4.28 -18.31
CA HIS A 410 21.41 -4.44 -19.00
C HIS A 410 20.78 -5.78 -18.62
N HIS A 411 20.68 -6.05 -17.32
CA HIS A 411 20.19 -7.33 -16.86
C HIS A 411 18.69 -7.48 -17.13
N THR A 412 18.33 -8.64 -17.65
CA THR A 412 16.93 -9.06 -17.82
C THR A 412 16.65 -10.21 -16.86
N LEU A 413 15.71 -10.00 -15.93
CA LEU A 413 15.30 -11.03 -15.00
C LEU A 413 14.19 -11.88 -15.62
N THR A 414 14.37 -13.19 -15.59
CA THR A 414 13.42 -14.19 -16.10
C THR A 414 12.77 -14.97 -14.97
N CYS A 415 11.68 -15.66 -15.27
CA CYS A 415 11.00 -16.55 -14.36
C CYS A 415 10.87 -17.93 -15.04
N GLU A 416 11.19 -18.98 -14.29
CA GLU A 416 11.13 -20.36 -14.80
C GLU A 416 9.70 -20.96 -14.73
N ALA A 417 8.74 -20.26 -14.11
CA ALA A 417 7.37 -20.74 -14.01
C ALA A 417 6.74 -20.89 -15.41
N VAL A 418 6.26 -22.08 -15.70
CA VAL A 418 5.61 -22.40 -16.96
C VAL A 418 4.11 -22.19 -16.82
N VAL A 419 3.60 -21.15 -17.46
CA VAL A 419 2.16 -20.85 -17.47
C VAL A 419 1.44 -21.88 -18.35
N PRO A 420 0.44 -22.61 -17.81
CA PRO A 420 -0.28 -23.61 -18.59
C PRO A 420 -1.11 -22.97 -19.71
N GLU A 421 -1.19 -23.67 -20.83
CA GLU A 421 -2.07 -23.31 -21.93
C GLU A 421 -3.53 -23.39 -21.50
N PRO A 422 -4.39 -22.45 -21.92
CA PRO A 422 -5.80 -22.52 -21.61
C PRO A 422 -6.47 -23.71 -22.35
N LYS A 423 -7.19 -24.51 -21.59
CA LYS A 423 -7.93 -25.66 -22.15
C LYS A 423 -9.14 -25.21 -22.95
N GLU A 424 -9.87 -24.22 -22.44
CA GLU A 424 -11.09 -23.66 -23.02
C GLU A 424 -11.24 -22.18 -22.68
N ASN A 425 -12.01 -21.46 -23.48
CA ASN A 425 -12.40 -20.09 -23.20
C ASN A 425 -13.72 -20.10 -22.39
N MET A 426 -13.61 -20.21 -21.08
CA MET A 426 -14.74 -20.31 -20.17
C MET A 426 -15.59 -19.04 -20.17
N ARG A 427 -16.82 -19.14 -20.70
CA ARG A 427 -17.80 -18.04 -20.75
C ARG A 427 -19.06 -18.34 -19.95
N ASP A 428 -19.17 -19.51 -19.38
CA ASP A 428 -20.31 -19.87 -18.54
C ASP A 428 -20.36 -18.96 -17.30
N LEU A 429 -21.57 -18.60 -16.90
CA LEU A 429 -21.80 -17.80 -15.70
C LEU A 429 -21.67 -18.71 -14.48
N MET A 430 -20.76 -18.36 -13.58
CA MET A 430 -20.43 -19.18 -12.41
C MET A 430 -20.60 -18.43 -11.09
N GLY A 431 -20.79 -17.12 -11.14
CA GLY A 431 -20.77 -16.26 -9.96
C GLY A 431 -19.33 -16.01 -9.44
N ARG A 432 -19.15 -14.84 -8.86
CA ARG A 432 -17.89 -14.45 -8.20
C ARG A 432 -17.86 -15.01 -6.79
N THR A 433 -16.73 -15.58 -6.36
CA THR A 433 -16.52 -15.92 -4.96
C THR A 433 -16.02 -14.72 -4.19
N GLU A 434 -16.49 -14.54 -2.96
CA GLU A 434 -16.09 -13.42 -2.10
C GLU A 434 -15.36 -13.96 -0.86
N ILE A 435 -14.35 -13.22 -0.39
CA ILE A 435 -13.68 -13.54 0.87
C ILE A 435 -14.61 -13.17 2.01
N GLY A 436 -14.91 -14.11 2.89
CA GLY A 436 -15.64 -13.86 4.13
C GLY A 436 -14.81 -13.06 5.13
N GLU A 437 -15.49 -12.41 6.06
CA GLU A 437 -14.86 -11.78 7.22
C GLU A 437 -15.43 -12.36 8.51
N ARG A 438 -14.61 -12.49 9.53
CA ARG A 438 -15.04 -12.87 10.88
C ARG A 438 -16.18 -11.95 11.35
N PRO A 439 -17.22 -12.47 12.07
CA PRO A 439 -18.34 -11.67 12.52
C PRO A 439 -17.92 -10.40 13.25
N ALA A 440 -18.51 -9.26 12.89
CA ALA A 440 -18.10 -7.93 13.37
C ALA A 440 -18.09 -7.80 14.90
N ASN A 441 -19.04 -8.43 15.60
CA ASN A 441 -19.14 -8.44 17.06
C ASN A 441 -18.02 -9.24 17.75
N ILE A 442 -17.32 -10.09 17.01
CA ILE A 442 -16.16 -10.87 17.46
C ILE A 442 -14.88 -10.14 17.07
N ARG A 443 -14.68 -9.89 15.76
CA ARG A 443 -13.42 -9.34 15.21
C ARG A 443 -13.05 -7.96 15.74
N LYS A 444 -14.02 -7.15 16.18
CA LYS A 444 -13.77 -5.82 16.77
C LYS A 444 -13.14 -5.84 18.17
N LYS A 445 -12.97 -7.01 18.78
CA LYS A 445 -12.44 -7.18 20.14
C LYS A 445 -10.96 -7.55 20.20
N ASP A 446 -10.38 -7.86 19.04
CA ASP A 446 -9.00 -8.31 18.95
C ASP A 446 -8.30 -7.75 17.69
N PHE A 447 -6.99 -7.98 17.59
CA PHE A 447 -6.18 -7.61 16.44
C PHE A 447 -5.85 -8.81 15.53
N GLU A 448 -6.58 -9.92 15.68
CA GLU A 448 -6.45 -11.08 14.80
C GLU A 448 -6.96 -10.76 13.40
N HIS A 449 -6.40 -11.44 12.39
CA HIS A 449 -6.75 -11.22 10.98
C HIS A 449 -8.25 -11.35 10.75
N VAL A 450 -8.83 -10.38 10.03
CA VAL A 450 -10.28 -10.28 9.87
C VAL A 450 -10.83 -11.09 8.70
N GLU A 451 -10.07 -11.27 7.61
CA GLU A 451 -10.50 -12.02 6.44
C GLU A 451 -10.37 -13.53 6.65
N GLU A 452 -11.38 -14.27 6.20
CA GLU A 452 -11.36 -15.72 6.18
C GLU A 452 -10.58 -16.26 4.98
N LEU A 453 -10.41 -17.58 4.91
CA LEU A 453 -9.80 -18.27 3.78
C LEU A 453 -10.88 -18.67 2.79
N LEU A 454 -10.57 -18.63 1.49
CA LEU A 454 -11.39 -19.34 0.51
C LEU A 454 -11.24 -20.84 0.72
N THR A 455 -12.32 -21.58 0.52
CA THR A 455 -12.24 -23.03 0.36
C THR A 455 -11.54 -23.38 -0.96
N HIS A 456 -11.11 -24.63 -1.07
CA HIS A 456 -10.50 -25.12 -2.31
C HIS A 456 -11.48 -25.00 -3.50
N GLU A 457 -12.73 -25.38 -3.29
CA GLU A 457 -13.77 -25.32 -4.33
C GLU A 457 -14.04 -23.89 -4.79
N GLU A 458 -14.10 -22.93 -3.86
CA GLU A 458 -14.28 -21.51 -4.17
C GLU A 458 -13.11 -20.96 -4.96
N ALA A 459 -11.87 -21.30 -4.58
CA ALA A 459 -10.66 -20.84 -5.27
C ALA A 459 -10.59 -21.44 -6.70
N MET A 460 -10.89 -22.72 -6.87
CA MET A 460 -10.90 -23.37 -8.17
C MET A 460 -12.00 -22.80 -9.06
N GLN A 461 -13.22 -22.61 -8.54
CA GLN A 461 -14.30 -21.94 -9.27
C GLN A 461 -13.85 -20.55 -9.75
N GLU A 462 -13.28 -19.74 -8.85
CA GLU A 462 -12.86 -18.38 -9.19
C GLU A 462 -11.72 -18.36 -10.23
N ALA A 463 -10.76 -19.28 -10.13
CA ALA A 463 -9.67 -19.41 -11.10
C ALA A 463 -10.19 -19.78 -12.50
N CYS A 464 -11.16 -20.71 -12.58
CA CYS A 464 -11.81 -21.13 -13.83
C CYS A 464 -12.57 -20.00 -14.53
N ARG A 465 -13.02 -18.97 -13.81
CA ARG A 465 -13.73 -17.83 -14.41
C ARG A 465 -12.82 -16.93 -15.26
N CYS A 466 -11.49 -17.07 -15.14
CA CYS A 466 -10.56 -16.25 -15.90
C CYS A 466 -10.64 -16.53 -17.41
N LEU A 467 -10.89 -15.48 -18.21
CA LEU A 467 -11.03 -15.60 -19.67
C LEU A 467 -9.71 -15.78 -20.41
N ARG A 468 -8.58 -15.88 -19.72
CA ARG A 468 -7.25 -16.05 -20.32
C ARG A 468 -7.02 -15.08 -21.50
N CYS A 469 -7.22 -13.81 -21.20
CA CYS A 469 -7.10 -12.74 -22.19
C CYS A 469 -5.70 -12.62 -22.81
N ASP A 470 -4.69 -13.19 -22.19
CA ASP A 470 -3.33 -13.34 -22.68
C ASP A 470 -3.25 -14.27 -23.93
N HIS A 471 -4.14 -15.24 -24.04
CA HIS A 471 -4.26 -16.15 -25.18
C HIS A 471 -5.37 -15.78 -26.16
N PHE A 472 -6.56 -15.52 -25.63
CA PHE A 472 -7.74 -15.32 -26.48
C PHE A 472 -7.97 -13.86 -26.90
N GLY A 473 -7.01 -12.96 -26.62
CA GLY A 473 -7.01 -11.61 -27.15
C GLY A 473 -8.16 -10.75 -26.66
N CYS A 474 -8.04 -10.26 -25.47
CA CYS A 474 -9.10 -9.44 -24.89
C CYS A 474 -9.14 -8.04 -25.47
N GLY A 475 -7.99 -7.47 -25.54
CA GLY A 475 -7.87 -6.04 -25.76
C GLY A 475 -8.18 -5.69 -27.17
N ALA A 476 -7.61 -6.37 -28.00
CA ALA A 476 -7.79 -6.09 -29.39
C ALA A 476 -9.16 -6.42 -29.85
N MET A 477 -9.95 -7.02 -29.03
CA MET A 477 -11.15 -7.56 -29.63
C MET A 477 -10.85 -8.17 -31.03
N VAL A 478 -9.59 -8.06 -31.36
CA VAL A 478 -8.98 -8.49 -32.58
C VAL A 478 -8.61 -9.93 -32.43
N GLY A 479 -7.75 -10.27 -31.51
CA GLY A 479 -7.37 -11.65 -31.30
C GLY A 479 -8.51 -12.54 -30.84
N GLY A 480 -9.43 -12.01 -30.04
CA GLY A 480 -10.60 -12.76 -29.58
C GLY A 480 -11.72 -12.90 -30.61
N ARG A 481 -11.58 -12.29 -31.79
CA ARG A 481 -12.63 -12.28 -32.82
C ARG A 481 -12.25 -12.98 -34.10
N ASP A 482 -11.00 -13.07 -34.34
CA ASP A 482 -10.47 -13.74 -35.53
C ASP A 482 -10.28 -15.25 -35.30
N LEU A 483 -10.88 -15.72 -34.22
CA LEU A 483 -10.89 -17.13 -33.82
C LEU A 483 -12.18 -17.82 -34.30
#